data_6b36611b0c30e84558722196434a9e92
#
_entry.id   6b36611b0c30e84558722196434a9e92
#
_cell.length_a   1.000
_cell.length_b   1.000
_cell.length_c   1.000
_cell.angle_alpha   90.00
_cell.angle_beta   90.00
_cell.angle_gamma   90.00
#
_symmetry.space_group_name_H-M   'P 1'
#
loop_
_entity.id
_entity.type
_entity.pdbx_description
1 polymer ?
#
loop_
_entity_poly.entity_id
_entity_poly.type
_entity_poly.pdbx_seq_one_letter_code
_entity_poly.pdbx_strand_id
1 'polypeptide(L)'
;KSIKYMKSVVAFANGTGGKIIFGIADKTREVVGFDKEDVFKKMDAIANAVSDSCEPTIIPDITLQTVAGKTVIVVDVSEGRQRPYYIKALGRDGGVYVRVAGTTRIADEYMVKELLFEGSNRYYDQALCTGLNVTGEDIDALCKAMKEQAVKNARTEEQKASIKDVGRQQLRSWGVLIERDGKDYPSNAFAILTGNGGLHVATQCGVFKGTTKAVFVDRREYTGPLWEQIDEAFQFVLRNIHLGATIVGIYRQDVYEIPPDAIRELIINAMVHRSYLDHGTIQVAVYDNRLEITSPGKLPMGQTMERMKEGYSKIRNEALAHAFAYMNLIEHWGSGIPRIIDKV
;
A
#
# COMPACT_ATOMS: atom_id res chain seq x y z
N LYS A 1 -35.51 2.69 4.67
CA LYS A 1 -34.85 2.41 3.34
C LYS A 1 -33.63 3.32 3.07
N SER A 2 -33.57 4.56 3.61
CA SER A 2 -32.45 5.50 3.37
C SER A 2 -31.09 5.03 3.89
N ILE A 3 -31.02 4.41 5.05
CA ILE A 3 -29.75 3.95 5.66
C ILE A 3 -29.03 2.88 4.80
N LYS A 4 -29.75 2.06 4.05
CA LYS A 4 -29.12 0.97 3.27
C LYS A 4 -28.27 1.50 2.12
N TYR A 5 -28.76 2.44 1.34
CA TYR A 5 -27.96 3.02 0.25
C TYR A 5 -26.91 4.00 0.77
N MET A 6 -27.16 4.65 1.93
CA MET A 6 -26.20 5.54 2.57
C MET A 6 -24.91 4.83 2.97
N LYS A 7 -25.00 3.57 3.42
CA LYS A 7 -23.82 2.72 3.66
C LYS A 7 -22.98 2.53 2.38
N SER A 8 -23.64 2.38 1.24
CA SER A 8 -22.96 2.25 -0.05
C SER A 8 -22.36 3.57 -0.51
N VAL A 9 -23.03 4.70 -0.27
CA VAL A 9 -22.49 6.04 -0.57
C VAL A 9 -21.18 6.26 0.21
N VAL A 10 -21.21 6.06 1.51
CA VAL A 10 -20.02 6.19 2.39
C VAL A 10 -18.91 5.23 1.92
N ALA A 11 -19.25 3.97 1.62
CA ALA A 11 -18.28 2.99 1.19
C ALA A 11 -17.63 3.33 -0.17
N PHE A 12 -18.38 3.98 -1.08
CA PHE A 12 -17.84 4.48 -2.34
C PHE A 12 -16.90 5.66 -2.12
N ALA A 13 -17.29 6.62 -1.27
CA ALA A 13 -16.42 7.76 -0.94
C ALA A 13 -15.12 7.33 -0.25
N ASN A 14 -15.17 6.30 0.61
CA ASN A 14 -13.97 5.71 1.24
C ASN A 14 -13.17 4.82 0.29
N GLY A 15 -13.72 4.44 -0.86
CA GLY A 15 -13.08 3.58 -1.87
C GLY A 15 -12.70 4.34 -3.14
N THR A 16 -12.95 3.71 -4.28
CA THR A 16 -12.65 4.21 -5.63
C THR A 16 -13.83 4.93 -6.29
N GLY A 17 -14.84 5.30 -5.50
CA GLY A 17 -16.11 5.77 -6.04
C GLY A 17 -17.03 4.63 -6.44
N GLY A 18 -18.18 5.00 -7.04
CA GLY A 18 -19.13 4.04 -7.56
C GLY A 18 -20.48 4.66 -7.87
N LYS A 19 -21.36 3.87 -8.51
CA LYS A 19 -22.67 4.33 -8.94
C LYS A 19 -23.79 3.58 -8.22
N ILE A 20 -24.82 4.32 -7.85
CA ILE A 20 -26.09 3.77 -7.33
C ILE A 20 -27.19 4.13 -8.31
N ILE A 21 -27.96 3.15 -8.73
CA ILE A 21 -29.06 3.36 -9.68
C ILE A 21 -30.39 3.16 -8.95
N PHE A 22 -31.22 4.18 -8.96
CA PHE A 22 -32.57 4.12 -8.46
C PHE A 22 -33.55 3.99 -9.62
N GLY A 23 -34.62 3.21 -9.42
CA GLY A 23 -35.60 2.88 -10.46
C GLY A 23 -35.41 1.50 -11.05
N ILE A 24 -34.54 0.66 -10.42
CA ILE A 24 -34.37 -0.75 -10.76
C ILE A 24 -34.77 -1.60 -9.56
N ALA A 25 -35.52 -2.65 -9.79
CA ALA A 25 -35.97 -3.57 -8.74
C ALA A 25 -34.81 -4.44 -8.23
N ASP A 26 -34.59 -4.47 -6.90
CA ASP A 26 -33.45 -5.15 -6.25
C ASP A 26 -33.34 -6.64 -6.63
N LYS A 27 -34.46 -7.38 -6.70
CA LYS A 27 -34.47 -8.82 -6.89
C LYS A 27 -34.52 -9.24 -8.37
N THR A 28 -35.44 -8.66 -9.13
CA THR A 28 -35.68 -9.04 -10.53
C THR A 28 -34.77 -8.31 -11.50
N ARG A 29 -34.13 -7.21 -11.04
CA ARG A 29 -33.33 -6.28 -11.87
C ARG A 29 -34.15 -5.64 -13.01
N GLU A 30 -35.48 -5.69 -12.92
CA GLU A 30 -36.35 -5.04 -13.88
C GLU A 30 -36.29 -3.52 -13.71
N VAL A 31 -36.33 -2.80 -14.82
CA VAL A 31 -36.38 -1.36 -14.83
C VAL A 31 -37.81 -0.94 -14.51
N VAL A 32 -38.03 -0.40 -13.31
CA VAL A 32 -39.31 0.14 -12.86
C VAL A 32 -39.47 1.57 -13.35
N GLY A 33 -38.41 2.37 -13.22
CA GLY A 33 -38.36 3.78 -13.60
C GLY A 33 -39.08 4.73 -12.62
N PHE A 34 -39.10 6.01 -12.97
CA PHE A 34 -39.80 7.07 -12.27
C PHE A 34 -40.66 7.88 -13.26
N ASP A 35 -41.77 8.43 -12.78
CA ASP A 35 -42.60 9.35 -13.55
C ASP A 35 -41.89 10.70 -13.68
N LYS A 36 -42.07 11.37 -14.83
CA LYS A 36 -41.39 12.61 -15.16
C LYS A 36 -41.69 13.75 -14.16
N GLU A 37 -42.89 13.77 -13.57
CA GLU A 37 -43.32 14.82 -12.62
C GLU A 37 -42.64 14.69 -11.26
N ASP A 38 -42.28 13.47 -10.83
CA ASP A 38 -41.74 13.18 -9.51
C ASP A 38 -40.19 13.03 -9.48
N VAL A 39 -39.58 12.85 -10.63
CA VAL A 39 -38.15 12.48 -10.72
C VAL A 39 -37.23 13.55 -10.14
N PHE A 40 -37.52 14.85 -10.42
CA PHE A 40 -36.70 15.95 -9.93
C PHE A 40 -36.80 16.11 -8.40
N LYS A 41 -38.00 15.98 -7.83
CA LYS A 41 -38.21 16.00 -6.37
C LYS A 41 -37.43 14.86 -5.69
N LYS A 42 -37.36 13.69 -6.32
CA LYS A 42 -36.62 12.55 -5.80
C LYS A 42 -35.13 12.75 -5.91
N MET A 43 -34.63 13.38 -6.99
CA MET A 43 -33.23 13.75 -7.10
C MET A 43 -32.80 14.68 -5.99
N ASP A 44 -33.56 15.76 -5.74
CA ASP A 44 -33.28 16.71 -4.67
C ASP A 44 -33.32 16.04 -3.29
N ALA A 45 -34.29 15.17 -3.06
CA ALA A 45 -34.40 14.44 -1.81
C ALA A 45 -33.20 13.48 -1.59
N ILE A 46 -32.69 12.86 -2.64
CA ILE A 46 -31.49 11.99 -2.56
C ILE A 46 -30.23 12.85 -2.31
N ALA A 47 -30.06 13.96 -3.04
CA ALA A 47 -28.93 14.86 -2.87
C ALA A 47 -28.86 15.40 -1.44
N ASN A 48 -29.95 15.91 -0.92
CA ASN A 48 -30.04 16.42 0.44
C ASN A 48 -29.81 15.34 1.47
N ALA A 49 -30.42 14.16 1.30
CA ALA A 49 -30.22 13.04 2.23
C ALA A 49 -28.74 12.57 2.29
N VAL A 50 -28.01 12.57 1.16
CA VAL A 50 -26.59 12.22 1.14
C VAL A 50 -25.76 13.29 1.83
N SER A 51 -25.94 14.56 1.48
CA SER A 51 -25.17 15.67 2.05
C SER A 51 -25.40 15.82 3.56
N ASP A 52 -26.64 15.66 4.03
CA ASP A 52 -27.00 15.84 5.44
C ASP A 52 -26.57 14.65 6.31
N SER A 53 -26.56 13.44 5.76
CA SER A 53 -26.33 12.22 6.55
C SER A 53 -24.86 11.80 6.63
N CYS A 54 -23.99 12.36 5.79
CA CYS A 54 -22.59 11.96 5.71
C CYS A 54 -21.65 13.02 6.29
N GLU A 55 -20.58 12.57 6.91
CA GLU A 55 -19.48 13.43 7.38
C GLU A 55 -18.13 12.78 7.07
N PRO A 56 -17.16 13.50 6.48
CA PRO A 56 -17.36 14.80 5.81
C PRO A 56 -18.50 14.79 4.80
N THR A 57 -18.99 15.97 4.43
CA THR A 57 -20.11 16.08 3.48
C THR A 57 -19.75 15.45 2.15
N ILE A 58 -20.64 14.61 1.62
CA ILE A 58 -20.53 14.02 0.29
C ILE A 58 -21.50 14.73 -0.63
N ILE A 59 -21.00 15.23 -1.75
CA ILE A 59 -21.80 15.82 -2.82
C ILE A 59 -21.75 14.87 -4.01
N PRO A 60 -22.79 14.05 -4.24
CA PRO A 60 -22.83 13.15 -5.38
C PRO A 60 -23.19 13.89 -6.67
N ASP A 61 -22.73 13.38 -7.79
CA ASP A 61 -23.25 13.77 -9.10
C ASP A 61 -24.49 12.94 -9.43
N ILE A 62 -25.62 13.61 -9.70
CA ILE A 62 -26.89 12.93 -9.92
C ILE A 62 -27.40 13.24 -11.32
N THR A 63 -27.60 12.21 -12.12
CA THR A 63 -28.04 12.32 -13.50
C THR A 63 -29.27 11.45 -13.77
N LEU A 64 -30.05 11.84 -14.77
CA LEU A 64 -31.16 11.06 -15.28
C LEU A 64 -30.71 10.30 -16.51
N GLN A 65 -31.07 9.02 -16.58
CA GLN A 65 -30.83 8.18 -17.74
C GLN A 65 -32.12 7.45 -18.15
N THR A 66 -32.25 7.19 -19.44
CA THR A 66 -33.38 6.41 -19.96
C THR A 66 -32.90 5.00 -20.27
N VAL A 67 -33.49 4.01 -19.62
CA VAL A 67 -33.21 2.59 -19.79
C VAL A 67 -34.50 1.86 -20.10
N ALA A 68 -34.57 1.15 -21.21
CA ALA A 68 -35.78 0.45 -21.67
C ALA A 68 -37.04 1.35 -21.73
N GLY A 69 -36.87 2.61 -22.16
CA GLY A 69 -37.95 3.59 -22.25
C GLY A 69 -38.44 4.20 -20.93
N LYS A 70 -37.80 3.85 -19.80
CA LYS A 70 -38.12 4.36 -18.45
C LYS A 70 -36.98 5.20 -17.89
N THR A 71 -37.33 6.25 -17.14
CA THR A 71 -36.34 7.16 -16.52
C THR A 71 -35.83 6.56 -15.21
N VAL A 72 -34.51 6.48 -15.05
CA VAL A 72 -33.83 6.08 -13.83
C VAL A 72 -32.93 7.20 -13.33
N ILE A 73 -32.67 7.25 -12.01
CA ILE A 73 -31.75 8.19 -11.38
C ILE A 73 -30.44 7.48 -11.14
N VAL A 74 -29.34 8.02 -11.65
CA VAL A 74 -27.98 7.53 -11.42
C VAL A 74 -27.29 8.50 -10.48
N VAL A 75 -26.85 8.00 -9.33
CA VAL A 75 -26.07 8.71 -8.32
C VAL A 75 -24.63 8.25 -8.43
N ASP A 76 -23.76 9.12 -8.90
CA ASP A 76 -22.32 8.89 -9.01
C ASP A 76 -21.63 9.48 -7.78
N VAL A 77 -20.94 8.64 -7.04
CA VAL A 77 -20.16 9.02 -5.85
C VAL A 77 -18.70 8.89 -6.18
N SER A 78 -18.01 10.01 -6.26
CA SER A 78 -16.58 10.05 -6.52
C SER A 78 -15.76 9.58 -5.31
N GLU A 79 -14.52 9.17 -5.55
CA GLU A 79 -13.54 8.93 -4.51
C GLU A 79 -13.35 10.17 -3.63
N GLY A 80 -13.54 10.02 -2.32
CA GLY A 80 -13.42 11.12 -1.36
C GLY A 80 -11.96 11.36 -0.95
N ARG A 81 -11.60 12.63 -0.76
CA ARG A 81 -10.23 13.04 -0.36
C ARG A 81 -10.07 13.25 1.15
N GLN A 82 -11.17 13.41 1.89
CA GLN A 82 -11.17 13.72 3.34
C GLN A 82 -11.58 12.49 4.18
N ARG A 83 -11.03 11.32 3.86
CA ARG A 83 -11.33 10.07 4.55
C ARG A 83 -10.95 10.10 6.04
N PRO A 84 -11.65 9.35 6.90
CA PRO A 84 -12.80 8.49 6.61
C PRO A 84 -14.10 9.25 6.55
N TYR A 85 -14.93 8.93 5.57
CA TYR A 85 -16.32 9.34 5.52
C TYR A 85 -17.16 8.37 6.36
N TYR A 86 -18.17 8.88 7.04
CA TYR A 86 -19.05 8.07 7.88
C TYR A 86 -20.48 8.62 7.92
N ILE A 87 -21.42 7.79 8.35
CA ILE A 87 -22.81 8.16 8.57
C ILE A 87 -22.88 8.88 9.92
N LYS A 88 -23.26 10.18 9.93
CA LYS A 88 -23.32 11.04 11.14
C LYS A 88 -24.06 10.40 12.29
N ALA A 89 -25.25 9.82 12.02
CA ALA A 89 -26.10 9.22 13.03
C ALA A 89 -25.48 8.01 13.74
N LEU A 90 -24.46 7.38 13.15
CA LEU A 90 -23.77 6.22 13.70
C LEU A 90 -22.40 6.58 14.31
N GLY A 91 -21.96 7.82 14.14
CA GLY A 91 -20.64 8.26 14.56
C GLY A 91 -19.50 7.61 13.75
N ARG A 92 -18.27 8.00 14.06
CA ARG A 92 -17.09 7.47 13.37
C ARG A 92 -16.85 5.98 13.67
N ASP A 93 -17.11 5.54 14.89
CA ASP A 93 -16.82 4.17 15.32
C ASP A 93 -17.77 3.14 14.68
N GLY A 94 -19.00 3.50 14.38
CA GLY A 94 -20.01 2.61 13.80
C GLY A 94 -20.48 2.99 12.39
N GLY A 95 -20.07 4.13 11.88
CA GLY A 95 -20.58 4.73 10.63
C GLY A 95 -19.65 4.64 9.44
N VAL A 96 -18.42 4.18 9.60
CA VAL A 96 -17.45 4.02 8.51
C VAL A 96 -17.71 2.72 7.77
N TYR A 97 -17.98 2.83 6.47
CA TYR A 97 -18.20 1.67 5.59
C TYR A 97 -17.19 1.68 4.44
N VAL A 98 -16.81 0.49 4.00
CA VAL A 98 -15.88 0.24 2.89
C VAL A 98 -16.43 -0.82 1.94
N ARG A 99 -15.95 -0.82 0.70
CA ARG A 99 -16.22 -1.89 -0.27
C ARG A 99 -15.15 -2.97 -0.15
N VAL A 100 -15.60 -4.20 0.09
CA VAL A 100 -14.74 -5.40 0.08
C VAL A 100 -15.31 -6.33 -0.96
N ALA A 101 -14.60 -6.50 -2.07
CA ALA A 101 -15.11 -7.14 -3.26
C ALA A 101 -16.44 -6.52 -3.70
N GLY A 102 -17.49 -7.26 -3.96
CA GLY A 102 -18.81 -6.76 -4.34
C GLY A 102 -19.70 -6.27 -3.18
N THR A 103 -19.22 -6.27 -1.90
CA THR A 103 -20.07 -6.02 -0.72
C THR A 103 -19.66 -4.76 0.05
N THR A 104 -20.67 -4.09 0.66
CA THR A 104 -20.45 -2.99 1.61
C THR A 104 -20.37 -3.57 3.02
N ARG A 105 -19.26 -3.28 3.73
CA ARG A 105 -19.00 -3.76 5.09
C ARG A 105 -18.60 -2.59 5.99
N ILE A 106 -18.84 -2.73 7.29
CA ILE A 106 -18.30 -1.82 8.28
C ILE A 106 -16.77 -1.94 8.29
N ALA A 107 -16.07 -0.81 8.38
CA ALA A 107 -14.62 -0.80 8.51
C ALA A 107 -14.22 -1.24 9.92
N ASP A 108 -13.20 -2.10 10.00
CA ASP A 108 -12.56 -2.41 11.29
C ASP A 108 -11.64 -1.26 11.73
N GLU A 109 -11.15 -1.31 12.96
CA GLU A 109 -10.28 -0.27 13.54
C GLU A 109 -9.02 -0.02 12.71
N TYR A 110 -8.43 -1.07 12.17
CA TYR A 110 -7.27 -0.99 11.30
C TYR A 110 -7.59 -0.22 10.01
N MET A 111 -8.69 -0.53 9.34
CA MET A 111 -9.14 0.18 8.14
C MET A 111 -9.43 1.66 8.41
N VAL A 112 -10.06 1.96 9.56
CA VAL A 112 -10.32 3.35 9.97
C VAL A 112 -9.02 4.12 10.15
N LYS A 113 -8.00 3.52 10.79
CA LYS A 113 -6.67 4.14 10.93
C LYS A 113 -6.00 4.39 9.57
N GLU A 114 -6.03 3.43 8.65
CA GLU A 114 -5.51 3.63 7.29
C GLU A 114 -6.22 4.78 6.57
N LEU A 115 -7.56 4.82 6.61
CA LEU A 115 -8.36 5.90 6.01
C LEU A 115 -8.05 7.28 6.62
N LEU A 116 -7.77 7.36 7.92
CA LEU A 116 -7.35 8.59 8.59
C LEU A 116 -6.02 9.12 8.05
N PHE A 117 -5.05 8.26 7.86
CA PHE A 117 -3.77 8.65 7.26
C PHE A 117 -3.96 9.12 5.81
N GLU A 118 -4.68 8.35 5.00
CA GLU A 118 -4.97 8.72 3.61
C GLU A 118 -5.71 10.06 3.50
N GLY A 119 -6.74 10.28 4.33
CA GLY A 119 -7.57 11.50 4.30
C GLY A 119 -6.88 12.74 4.85
N SER A 120 -5.88 12.58 5.72
CA SER A 120 -5.08 13.68 6.23
C SER A 120 -3.88 14.02 5.33
N ASN A 121 -3.71 13.32 4.22
CA ASN A 121 -2.54 13.40 3.36
C ASN A 121 -1.23 13.18 4.13
N ARG A 122 -1.28 12.29 5.13
CA ARG A 122 -0.16 11.91 6.00
C ARG A 122 0.11 10.43 5.83
N TYR A 123 1.37 10.07 5.97
CA TYR A 123 1.81 8.68 5.92
C TYR A 123 2.19 8.22 7.33
N TYR A 124 1.92 6.96 7.65
CA TYR A 124 2.26 6.40 8.95
C TYR A 124 3.76 6.48 9.25
N ASP A 125 4.58 6.25 8.24
CA ASP A 125 6.04 6.31 8.36
C ASP A 125 6.57 7.72 8.65
N GLN A 126 5.83 8.77 8.27
CA GLN A 126 6.15 10.18 8.57
C GLN A 126 5.63 10.64 9.95
N ALA A 127 4.86 9.83 10.66
CA ALA A 127 4.38 10.18 11.99
C ALA A 127 5.52 10.12 13.02
N LEU A 128 5.40 10.92 14.09
CA LEU A 128 6.38 10.98 15.18
C LEU A 128 6.53 9.62 15.86
N CYS A 129 7.75 9.11 15.97
CA CYS A 129 8.08 7.93 16.75
C CYS A 129 8.31 8.33 18.22
N THR A 130 7.30 8.14 19.08
CA THR A 130 7.34 8.54 20.49
C THR A 130 8.21 7.63 21.36
N GLY A 131 8.55 6.44 20.90
CA GLY A 131 9.36 5.45 21.62
C GLY A 131 10.86 5.56 21.38
N LEU A 132 11.32 6.53 20.57
CA LEU A 132 12.73 6.67 20.20
C LEU A 132 13.22 8.09 20.44
N ASN A 133 14.35 8.21 21.13
CA ASN A 133 15.12 9.45 21.18
C ASN A 133 16.35 9.32 20.29
N VAL A 134 16.62 10.32 19.47
CA VAL A 134 17.78 10.33 18.56
C VAL A 134 18.72 11.47 18.91
N THR A 135 20.01 11.18 18.84
CA THR A 135 21.10 12.15 18.98
C THR A 135 21.57 12.64 17.60
N GLY A 136 22.45 13.65 17.60
CA GLY A 136 23.10 14.05 16.35
C GLY A 136 23.95 12.95 15.73
N GLU A 137 24.58 12.12 16.56
CA GLU A 137 25.42 11.00 16.14
C GLU A 137 24.57 9.90 15.47
N ASP A 138 23.38 9.61 15.99
CA ASP A 138 22.47 8.63 15.38
C ASP A 138 22.02 9.06 13.98
N ILE A 139 21.74 10.36 13.81
CA ILE A 139 21.35 10.93 12.53
C ILE A 139 22.52 10.85 11.53
N ASP A 140 23.71 11.21 11.96
CA ASP A 140 24.92 11.19 11.13
C ASP A 140 25.29 9.72 10.75
N ALA A 141 25.10 8.78 11.67
CA ALA A 141 25.26 7.34 11.41
C ALA A 141 24.26 6.84 10.35
N LEU A 142 22.98 7.22 10.43
CA LEU A 142 22.00 6.89 9.42
C LEU A 142 22.38 7.46 8.04
N CYS A 143 22.76 8.75 7.97
CA CYS A 143 23.17 9.40 6.75
C CYS A 143 24.36 8.67 6.10
N LYS A 144 25.36 8.29 6.90
CA LYS A 144 26.52 7.54 6.44
C LYS A 144 26.13 6.16 5.90
N ALA A 145 25.34 5.41 6.67
CA ALA A 145 24.87 4.07 6.27
C ALA A 145 24.06 4.11 4.96
N MET A 146 23.17 5.09 4.82
CA MET A 146 22.38 5.27 3.59
C MET A 146 23.27 5.56 2.38
N LYS A 147 24.32 6.40 2.54
CA LYS A 147 25.27 6.66 1.47
C LYS A 147 26.06 5.41 1.09
N GLU A 148 26.52 4.64 2.07
CA GLU A 148 27.22 3.37 1.83
C GLU A 148 26.35 2.39 1.05
N GLN A 149 25.05 2.30 1.40
CA GLN A 149 24.09 1.48 0.65
C GLN A 149 23.85 2.00 -0.77
N ALA A 150 23.74 3.32 -0.96
CA ALA A 150 23.58 3.91 -2.28
C ALA A 150 24.77 3.58 -3.20
N VAL A 151 26.00 3.69 -2.67
CA VAL A 151 27.23 3.33 -3.39
C VAL A 151 27.30 1.83 -3.70
N LYS A 152 26.93 0.99 -2.72
CA LYS A 152 26.89 -0.48 -2.90
C LYS A 152 25.92 -0.91 -4.00
N ASN A 153 24.77 -0.25 -4.09
CA ASN A 153 23.71 -0.57 -5.04
C ASN A 153 23.88 0.12 -6.41
N ALA A 154 24.83 1.03 -6.56
CA ALA A 154 25.10 1.69 -7.82
C ALA A 154 25.69 0.71 -8.85
N ARG A 155 25.19 0.74 -10.08
CA ARG A 155 25.52 -0.21 -11.16
C ARG A 155 26.77 0.17 -11.93
N THR A 156 27.13 1.46 -11.94
CA THR A 156 28.29 1.98 -12.71
C THR A 156 29.13 2.90 -11.83
N GLU A 157 30.40 3.06 -12.18
CA GLU A 157 31.30 3.98 -11.47
C GLU A 157 30.84 5.45 -11.60
N GLU A 158 30.21 5.81 -12.70
CA GLU A 158 29.61 7.13 -12.90
C GLU A 158 28.45 7.36 -11.92
N GLN A 159 27.58 6.36 -11.74
CA GLN A 159 26.52 6.42 -10.73
C GLN A 159 27.11 6.57 -9.32
N LYS A 160 28.14 5.82 -8.97
CA LYS A 160 28.81 5.94 -7.66
C LYS A 160 29.34 7.34 -7.43
N ALA A 161 30.01 7.92 -8.44
CA ALA A 161 30.57 9.26 -8.37
C ALA A 161 29.50 10.36 -8.28
N SER A 162 28.31 10.12 -8.77
CA SER A 162 27.19 11.07 -8.75
C SER A 162 26.42 11.11 -7.45
N ILE A 163 26.61 10.13 -6.54
CA ILE A 163 25.87 10.03 -5.27
C ILE A 163 26.32 11.15 -4.33
N LYS A 164 25.40 12.08 -4.06
CA LYS A 164 25.63 13.18 -3.13
C LYS A 164 25.42 12.71 -1.69
N ASP A 165 26.05 13.40 -0.75
CA ASP A 165 25.79 13.18 0.67
C ASP A 165 24.35 13.51 1.00
N VAL A 166 23.72 12.65 1.77
CA VAL A 166 22.45 12.92 2.42
C VAL A 166 22.69 13.56 3.77
N GLY A 167 21.90 14.55 4.13
CA GLY A 167 22.01 15.27 5.40
C GLY A 167 20.66 15.48 6.07
N ARG A 168 20.67 16.11 7.25
CA ARG A 168 19.47 16.35 8.07
C ARG A 168 18.36 17.06 7.30
N GLN A 169 18.70 18.08 6.50
CA GLN A 169 17.71 18.80 5.69
C GLN A 169 17.00 17.87 4.71
N GLN A 170 17.74 16.97 4.09
CA GLN A 170 17.18 15.97 3.19
C GLN A 170 16.26 14.99 3.94
N LEU A 171 16.72 14.46 5.08
CA LEU A 171 15.90 13.56 5.91
C LEU A 171 14.61 14.24 6.41
N ARG A 172 14.66 15.54 6.74
CA ARG A 172 13.46 16.33 7.05
C ARG A 172 12.52 16.46 5.84
N SER A 173 13.06 16.76 4.66
CA SER A 173 12.25 16.91 3.44
C SER A 173 11.54 15.62 3.04
N TRP A 174 12.11 14.46 3.35
CA TRP A 174 11.51 13.15 3.12
C TRP A 174 10.56 12.69 4.23
N GLY A 175 10.52 13.39 5.36
CA GLY A 175 9.72 13.01 6.51
C GLY A 175 10.35 11.89 7.37
N VAL A 176 11.64 11.60 7.20
CA VAL A 176 12.41 10.69 8.08
C VAL A 176 12.72 11.37 9.41
N LEU A 177 12.94 12.67 9.40
CA LEU A 177 13.05 13.52 10.58
C LEU A 177 11.94 14.57 10.60
N ILE A 178 11.51 14.93 11.79
CA ILE A 178 10.49 15.96 12.06
C ILE A 178 11.15 17.07 12.84
N GLU A 179 11.16 18.29 12.30
CA GLU A 179 11.63 19.45 13.03
C GLU A 179 10.52 20.05 13.89
N ARG A 180 10.82 20.29 15.17
CA ARG A 180 9.97 21.05 16.10
C ARG A 180 10.85 21.90 17.01
N ASP A 181 10.58 23.18 17.10
CA ASP A 181 11.30 24.13 17.97
C ASP A 181 12.83 24.08 17.76
N GLY A 182 13.27 23.95 16.51
CA GLY A 182 14.69 23.88 16.15
C GLY A 182 15.41 22.56 16.50
N LYS A 183 14.65 21.54 16.94
CA LYS A 183 15.16 20.19 17.24
C LYS A 183 14.63 19.15 16.27
N ASP A 184 15.45 18.14 16.01
CA ASP A 184 15.08 16.98 15.20
C ASP A 184 14.51 15.88 16.08
N TYR A 185 13.39 15.33 15.64
CA TYR A 185 12.72 14.18 16.24
C TYR A 185 12.59 13.06 15.17
N PRO A 186 12.72 11.79 15.58
CA PRO A 186 12.57 10.69 14.64
C PRO A 186 11.11 10.51 14.25
N SER A 187 10.87 10.25 12.98
CA SER A 187 9.61 9.68 12.53
C SER A 187 9.63 8.15 12.67
N ASN A 188 8.48 7.50 12.41
CA ASN A 188 8.44 6.05 12.33
C ASN A 188 9.36 5.51 11.22
N ALA A 189 9.57 6.27 10.11
CA ALA A 189 10.50 5.88 9.07
C ALA A 189 11.95 5.78 9.59
N PHE A 190 12.38 6.71 10.45
CA PHE A 190 13.70 6.61 11.06
C PHE A 190 13.85 5.31 11.87
N ALA A 191 12.85 5.01 12.71
CA ALA A 191 12.83 3.81 13.53
C ALA A 191 12.81 2.52 12.68
N ILE A 192 12.01 2.51 11.62
CA ILE A 192 11.89 1.40 10.69
C ILE A 192 13.18 1.18 9.90
N LEU A 193 13.78 2.25 9.36
CA LEU A 193 15.03 2.19 8.60
C LEU A 193 16.19 1.64 9.42
N THR A 194 16.30 2.08 10.69
CA THR A 194 17.41 1.70 11.57
C THR A 194 17.15 0.40 12.35
N GLY A 195 15.89 -0.09 12.37
CA GLY A 195 15.50 -1.21 13.21
C GLY A 195 15.40 -0.89 14.70
N ASN A 196 15.34 0.40 15.06
CA ASN A 196 15.28 0.88 16.44
C ASN A 196 13.87 1.39 16.80
N GLY A 197 13.64 1.74 18.09
CA GLY A 197 12.43 2.45 18.49
C GLY A 197 11.22 1.58 18.84
N GLY A 198 11.42 0.29 19.10
CA GLY A 198 10.35 -0.62 19.59
C GLY A 198 9.29 -0.97 18.55
N LEU A 199 9.42 -0.50 17.30
CA LEU A 199 8.64 -0.98 16.18
C LEU A 199 9.20 -2.34 15.77
N HIS A 200 8.46 -3.41 16.06
CA HIS A 200 8.89 -4.75 15.70
C HIS A 200 8.78 -4.93 14.17
N VAL A 201 9.89 -4.73 13.49
CA VAL A 201 10.02 -4.92 12.05
C VAL A 201 10.97 -6.09 11.80
N ALA A 202 10.43 -7.22 11.40
CA ALA A 202 11.19 -8.43 11.13
C ALA A 202 10.77 -9.07 9.81
N THR A 203 11.73 -9.76 9.19
CA THR A 203 11.51 -10.59 8.01
C THR A 203 11.80 -12.04 8.36
N GLN A 204 10.77 -12.89 8.26
CA GLN A 204 10.87 -14.32 8.48
C GLN A 204 11.05 -15.05 7.16
N CYS A 205 12.12 -15.83 7.05
CA CYS A 205 12.42 -16.65 5.89
C CYS A 205 12.30 -18.11 6.27
N GLY A 206 11.68 -18.93 5.42
CA GLY A 206 11.51 -20.36 5.65
C GLY A 206 11.60 -21.18 4.39
N VAL A 207 12.18 -22.38 4.51
CA VAL A 207 12.17 -23.41 3.47
C VAL A 207 11.24 -24.51 3.92
N PHE A 208 10.33 -24.90 3.06
CA PHE A 208 9.34 -25.93 3.32
C PHE A 208 9.49 -27.09 2.35
N LYS A 209 9.39 -28.31 2.85
CA LYS A 209 9.33 -29.51 2.02
C LYS A 209 7.93 -29.71 1.47
N GLY A 210 7.82 -29.89 0.16
CA GLY A 210 6.54 -30.03 -0.53
C GLY A 210 5.91 -28.68 -0.85
N THR A 211 4.59 -28.64 -0.85
CA THR A 211 3.80 -27.48 -1.29
C THR A 211 3.04 -26.79 -0.17
N THR A 212 3.24 -27.21 1.08
CA THR A 212 2.55 -26.66 2.27
C THR A 212 3.53 -26.28 3.36
N LYS A 213 3.08 -25.48 4.33
CA LYS A 213 3.90 -25.07 5.51
C LYS A 213 4.02 -26.17 6.58
N ALA A 214 3.74 -27.44 6.26
CA ALA A 214 3.68 -28.54 7.25
C ALA A 214 5.07 -28.96 7.75
N VAL A 215 6.08 -28.94 6.91
CA VAL A 215 7.44 -29.40 7.24
C VAL A 215 8.46 -28.33 6.94
N PHE A 216 9.08 -27.78 7.99
CA PHE A 216 10.20 -26.85 7.86
C PHE A 216 11.50 -27.62 7.60
N VAL A 217 12.30 -27.10 6.65
CA VAL A 217 13.67 -27.54 6.36
C VAL A 217 14.70 -26.59 6.97
N ASP A 218 14.48 -25.27 6.78
CA ASP A 218 15.28 -24.21 7.39
C ASP A 218 14.39 -23.01 7.73
N ARG A 219 14.78 -22.24 8.76
CA ARG A 219 14.09 -21.04 9.20
C ARG A 219 15.06 -20.00 9.71
N ARG A 220 14.88 -18.76 9.27
CA ARG A 220 15.61 -17.59 9.75
C ARG A 220 14.67 -16.43 10.04
N GLU A 221 15.04 -15.59 10.98
CA GLU A 221 14.39 -14.31 11.25
C GLU A 221 15.46 -13.23 11.23
N TYR A 222 15.21 -12.19 10.45
CA TYR A 222 16.08 -11.05 10.27
C TYR A 222 15.44 -9.82 10.86
N THR A 223 16.19 -9.06 11.65
CA THR A 223 15.81 -7.82 12.33
C THR A 223 16.90 -6.79 12.10
N GLY A 224 16.73 -5.57 12.62
CA GLY A 224 17.70 -4.48 12.41
C GLY A 224 17.37 -3.65 11.18
N PRO A 225 18.36 -2.97 10.59
CA PRO A 225 18.15 -2.06 9.46
C PRO A 225 17.46 -2.73 8.28
N LEU A 226 16.49 -2.03 7.65
CA LEU A 226 15.71 -2.63 6.56
C LEU A 226 16.55 -3.09 5.37
N TRP A 227 17.60 -2.35 5.02
CA TRP A 227 18.49 -2.74 3.92
C TRP A 227 19.28 -4.04 4.21
N GLU A 228 19.60 -4.30 5.48
CA GLU A 228 20.21 -5.57 5.88
C GLU A 228 19.21 -6.71 5.78
N GLN A 229 17.97 -6.51 6.24
CA GLN A 229 16.90 -7.48 6.09
C GLN A 229 16.62 -7.83 4.63
N ILE A 230 16.69 -6.85 3.70
CA ILE A 230 16.57 -7.07 2.26
C ILE A 230 17.69 -7.99 1.77
N ASP A 231 18.92 -7.64 2.07
CA ASP A 231 20.09 -8.40 1.62
C ASP A 231 20.09 -9.83 2.18
N GLU A 232 19.80 -9.98 3.46
CA GLU A 232 19.76 -11.29 4.14
C GLU A 232 18.63 -12.19 3.60
N ALA A 233 17.43 -11.63 3.40
CA ALA A 233 16.32 -12.37 2.83
C ALA A 233 16.59 -12.76 1.37
N PHE A 234 17.19 -11.87 0.59
CA PHE A 234 17.59 -12.14 -0.78
C PHE A 234 18.63 -13.28 -0.84
N GLN A 235 19.69 -13.21 -0.02
CA GLN A 235 20.71 -14.25 0.06
C GLN A 235 20.13 -15.57 0.57
N PHE A 236 19.16 -15.53 1.51
CA PHE A 236 18.47 -16.73 1.97
C PHE A 236 17.74 -17.42 0.82
N VAL A 237 17.00 -16.69 -0.01
CA VAL A 237 16.31 -17.26 -1.17
C VAL A 237 17.30 -17.85 -2.16
N LEU A 238 18.37 -17.13 -2.54
CA LEU A 238 19.36 -17.60 -3.50
C LEU A 238 20.07 -18.88 -3.06
N ARG A 239 20.28 -19.08 -1.77
CA ARG A 239 20.88 -20.32 -1.23
C ARG A 239 19.94 -21.52 -1.25
N ASN A 240 18.63 -21.27 -1.36
CA ASN A 240 17.61 -22.31 -1.20
C ASN A 240 16.77 -22.57 -2.46
N ILE A 241 17.06 -21.89 -3.57
CA ILE A 241 16.47 -22.16 -4.89
C ILE A 241 17.50 -22.85 -5.79
N HIS A 242 17.01 -23.51 -6.83
CA HIS A 242 17.89 -24.26 -7.74
C HIS A 242 18.71 -23.33 -8.63
N LEU A 243 19.99 -23.66 -8.73
CA LEU A 243 20.91 -23.07 -9.69
C LEU A 243 21.15 -24.11 -10.80
N GLY A 244 20.51 -23.90 -11.94
CA GLY A 244 20.71 -24.67 -13.15
C GLY A 244 21.82 -24.10 -14.01
N ALA A 245 22.02 -24.68 -15.18
CA ALA A 245 22.94 -24.17 -16.18
C ALA A 245 22.33 -24.28 -17.58
N THR A 246 22.50 -23.23 -18.38
CA THR A 246 22.19 -23.22 -19.80
C THR A 246 23.48 -23.14 -20.60
N ILE A 247 23.46 -23.68 -21.83
CA ILE A 247 24.61 -23.59 -22.75
C ILE A 247 24.25 -22.54 -23.80
N VAL A 248 25.01 -21.44 -23.82
CA VAL A 248 24.89 -20.39 -24.84
C VAL A 248 26.13 -20.46 -25.74
N GLY A 249 25.95 -20.97 -26.95
CA GLY A 249 27.08 -21.27 -27.83
C GLY A 249 27.97 -22.39 -27.25
N ILE A 250 29.22 -22.05 -26.90
CA ILE A 250 30.19 -22.99 -26.29
C ILE A 250 30.37 -22.74 -24.79
N TYR A 251 29.65 -21.75 -24.21
CA TYR A 251 29.83 -21.38 -22.80
C TYR A 251 28.67 -21.88 -21.95
N ARG A 252 28.99 -22.43 -20.78
CA ARG A 252 28.05 -22.71 -19.72
C ARG A 252 27.72 -21.41 -18.98
N GLN A 253 26.44 -21.12 -18.82
CA GLN A 253 25.93 -20.00 -18.03
C GLN A 253 25.06 -20.56 -16.91
N ASP A 254 25.43 -20.27 -15.67
CA ASP A 254 24.63 -20.65 -14.51
C ASP A 254 23.42 -19.71 -14.40
N VAL A 255 22.22 -20.29 -14.26
CA VAL A 255 20.95 -19.56 -14.23
C VAL A 255 20.11 -20.06 -13.07
N TYR A 256 19.66 -19.14 -12.22
CA TYR A 256 18.68 -19.47 -11.18
C TYR A 256 17.31 -19.76 -11.80
N GLU A 257 16.57 -20.70 -11.20
CA GLU A 257 15.20 -21.06 -11.62
C GLU A 257 14.22 -19.87 -11.51
N ILE A 258 14.47 -18.93 -10.59
CA ILE A 258 13.76 -17.67 -10.48
C ILE A 258 14.78 -16.55 -10.69
N PRO A 259 14.53 -15.56 -11.58
CA PRO A 259 15.45 -14.47 -11.83
C PRO A 259 15.78 -13.68 -10.55
N PRO A 260 17.07 -13.51 -10.18
CA PRO A 260 17.46 -12.79 -8.96
C PRO A 260 16.90 -11.38 -8.86
N ASP A 261 16.83 -10.66 -9.99
CA ASP A 261 16.27 -9.31 -10.03
C ASP A 261 14.77 -9.30 -9.61
N ALA A 262 14.00 -10.33 -10.02
CA ALA A 262 12.60 -10.45 -9.65
C ALA A 262 12.45 -10.74 -8.15
N ILE A 263 13.27 -11.61 -7.59
CA ILE A 263 13.30 -11.92 -6.15
C ILE A 263 13.59 -10.64 -5.36
N ARG A 264 14.66 -9.93 -5.74
CA ARG A 264 15.08 -8.69 -5.09
C ARG A 264 13.98 -7.63 -5.11
N GLU A 265 13.38 -7.41 -6.26
CA GLU A 265 12.29 -6.43 -6.44
C GLU A 265 11.08 -6.79 -5.59
N LEU A 266 10.67 -8.06 -5.52
CA LEU A 266 9.54 -8.51 -4.71
C LEU A 266 9.79 -8.33 -3.20
N ILE A 267 11.01 -8.61 -2.72
CA ILE A 267 11.38 -8.39 -1.31
C ILE A 267 11.34 -6.89 -0.97
N ILE A 268 11.90 -6.04 -1.81
CA ILE A 268 11.89 -4.60 -1.64
C ILE A 268 10.45 -4.07 -1.64
N ASN A 269 9.63 -4.50 -2.59
CA ASN A 269 8.22 -4.12 -2.68
C ASN A 269 7.44 -4.55 -1.44
N ALA A 270 7.71 -5.76 -0.91
CA ALA A 270 7.09 -6.22 0.33
C ALA A 270 7.40 -5.30 1.52
N MET A 271 8.58 -4.68 1.57
CA MET A 271 8.99 -3.77 2.64
C MET A 271 8.45 -2.35 2.45
N VAL A 272 8.57 -1.79 1.23
CA VAL A 272 8.17 -0.40 0.98
C VAL A 272 6.64 -0.22 0.98
N HIS A 273 5.90 -1.27 0.61
CA HIS A 273 4.44 -1.25 0.56
C HIS A 273 3.75 -1.92 1.76
N ARG A 274 4.52 -2.47 2.71
CA ARG A 274 3.98 -3.03 3.95
C ARG A 274 3.12 -2.02 4.71
N SER A 275 2.04 -2.49 5.34
CA SER A 275 1.40 -1.72 6.39
C SER A 275 2.15 -1.88 7.71
N TYR A 276 2.78 -0.82 8.16
CA TYR A 276 3.47 -0.78 9.46
C TYR A 276 2.53 -0.52 10.64
N LEU A 277 1.23 -0.32 10.37
CA LEU A 277 0.17 -0.37 11.39
C LEU A 277 -0.13 -1.81 11.82
N ASP A 278 0.20 -2.79 10.97
CA ASP A 278 0.06 -4.21 11.26
C ASP A 278 1.37 -4.73 11.88
N HIS A 279 1.27 -5.40 13.02
CA HIS A 279 2.42 -5.93 13.76
C HIS A 279 2.93 -7.28 13.20
N GLY A 280 2.31 -7.83 12.14
CA GLY A 280 2.77 -9.05 11.48
C GLY A 280 4.16 -8.89 10.87
N THR A 281 4.85 -9.98 10.60
CA THR A 281 6.17 -10.00 9.94
C THR A 281 6.03 -10.19 8.44
N ILE A 282 7.02 -9.71 7.67
CA ILE A 282 7.16 -10.12 6.27
C ILE A 282 7.58 -11.58 6.27
N GLN A 283 6.96 -12.41 5.42
CA GLN A 283 7.27 -13.82 5.27
C GLN A 283 7.78 -14.11 3.87
N VAL A 284 8.93 -14.74 3.78
CA VAL A 284 9.54 -15.23 2.55
C VAL A 284 9.62 -16.76 2.65
N ALA A 285 8.81 -17.45 1.87
CA ALA A 285 8.64 -18.91 1.97
C ALA A 285 9.04 -19.58 0.64
N VAL A 286 10.07 -20.43 0.70
CA VAL A 286 10.54 -21.24 -0.42
C VAL A 286 9.90 -22.62 -0.29
N TYR A 287 9.21 -23.07 -1.33
CA TYR A 287 8.62 -24.40 -1.47
C TYR A 287 9.27 -25.15 -2.63
N ASP A 288 8.99 -26.43 -2.75
CA ASP A 288 9.53 -27.24 -3.86
C ASP A 288 9.09 -26.74 -5.25
N ASN A 289 7.98 -25.99 -5.34
CA ASN A 289 7.37 -25.58 -6.61
C ASN A 289 7.13 -24.07 -6.75
N ARG A 290 7.44 -23.25 -5.74
CA ARG A 290 7.21 -21.80 -5.76
C ARG A 290 7.95 -21.05 -4.65
N LEU A 291 8.11 -19.76 -4.86
CA LEU A 291 8.47 -18.78 -3.85
C LEU A 291 7.22 -17.94 -3.50
N GLU A 292 6.92 -17.79 -2.22
CA GLU A 292 5.87 -16.89 -1.72
C GLU A 292 6.49 -15.78 -0.88
N ILE A 293 6.12 -14.53 -1.16
CA ILE A 293 6.48 -13.38 -0.34
C ILE A 293 5.18 -12.72 0.14
N THR A 294 4.96 -12.74 1.45
CA THR A 294 3.76 -12.19 2.09
C THR A 294 4.14 -10.98 2.91
N SER A 295 3.46 -9.85 2.64
CA SER A 295 3.62 -8.59 3.36
C SER A 295 2.35 -8.28 4.15
N PRO A 296 2.46 -7.81 5.41
CA PRO A 296 1.32 -7.37 6.19
C PRO A 296 0.57 -6.20 5.55
N GLY A 297 -0.76 -6.24 5.64
CA GLY A 297 -1.64 -5.21 5.10
C GLY A 297 -2.42 -5.68 3.87
N LYS A 298 -3.45 -4.90 3.52
CA LYS A 298 -4.25 -5.07 2.30
C LYS A 298 -3.69 -4.15 1.22
N LEU A 299 -4.11 -4.32 -0.02
CA LEU A 299 -3.83 -3.32 -1.06
C LEU A 299 -4.39 -1.96 -0.62
N PRO A 300 -3.67 -0.85 -0.83
CA PRO A 300 -4.18 0.49 -0.56
C PRO A 300 -5.51 0.72 -1.25
N MET A 301 -6.38 1.52 -0.64
CA MET A 301 -7.69 1.83 -1.22
C MET A 301 -7.51 2.40 -2.63
N GLY A 302 -8.24 1.85 -3.59
CA GLY A 302 -8.14 2.25 -4.99
C GLY A 302 -7.05 1.54 -5.80
N GLN A 303 -6.24 0.70 -5.19
CA GLN A 303 -5.30 -0.16 -5.89
C GLN A 303 -5.93 -1.52 -6.18
N THR A 304 -5.72 -2.04 -7.39
CA THR A 304 -6.15 -3.36 -7.81
C THR A 304 -5.00 -4.13 -8.47
N MET A 305 -5.15 -5.44 -8.59
CA MET A 305 -4.16 -6.29 -9.26
C MET A 305 -3.97 -5.89 -10.73
N GLU A 306 -5.07 -5.52 -11.42
CA GLU A 306 -5.04 -5.06 -12.81
C GLU A 306 -4.21 -3.78 -12.93
N ARG A 307 -4.48 -2.79 -12.08
CA ARG A 307 -3.72 -1.53 -12.06
C ARG A 307 -2.25 -1.74 -11.74
N MET A 308 -1.92 -2.67 -10.83
CA MET A 308 -0.52 -3.01 -10.54
C MET A 308 0.19 -3.61 -11.74
N LYS A 309 -0.49 -4.48 -12.52
CA LYS A 309 0.04 -5.06 -13.77
C LYS A 309 0.27 -4.00 -14.85
N GLU A 310 -0.52 -2.93 -14.85
CA GLU A 310 -0.36 -1.77 -15.73
C GLU A 310 0.73 -0.78 -15.27
N GLY A 311 1.39 -1.05 -14.12
CA GLY A 311 2.45 -0.22 -13.58
C GLY A 311 1.97 0.90 -12.65
N TYR A 312 0.68 0.95 -12.29
CA TYR A 312 0.21 1.91 -11.28
C TYR A 312 0.68 1.49 -9.90
N SER A 313 1.42 2.37 -9.24
CA SER A 313 1.87 2.18 -7.86
C SER A 313 1.22 3.23 -6.96
N LYS A 314 0.69 2.79 -5.82
CA LYS A 314 0.23 3.67 -4.75
C LYS A 314 1.18 3.53 -3.56
N ILE A 315 1.89 4.61 -3.26
CA ILE A 315 2.87 4.64 -2.16
C ILE A 315 2.10 4.62 -0.84
N ARG A 316 2.51 3.72 0.07
CA ARG A 316 1.98 3.64 1.44
C ARG A 316 2.93 4.27 2.47
N ASN A 317 4.24 4.22 2.20
CA ASN A 317 5.29 4.71 3.07
C ASN A 317 6.21 5.64 2.26
N GLU A 318 5.88 6.93 2.25
CA GLU A 318 6.54 7.90 1.37
C GLU A 318 7.97 8.20 1.82
N ALA A 319 8.20 8.32 3.14
CA ALA A 319 9.54 8.56 3.66
C ALA A 319 10.48 7.38 3.38
N LEU A 320 9.99 6.14 3.53
CA LEU A 320 10.74 4.94 3.17
C LEU A 320 11.01 4.88 1.67
N ALA A 321 10.03 5.24 0.83
CA ALA A 321 10.22 5.26 -0.62
C ALA A 321 11.32 6.24 -1.04
N HIS A 322 11.36 7.44 -0.47
CA HIS A 322 12.45 8.39 -0.71
C HIS A 322 13.81 7.85 -0.27
N ALA A 323 13.88 7.26 0.93
CA ALA A 323 15.12 6.68 1.43
C ALA A 323 15.60 5.51 0.54
N PHE A 324 14.70 4.64 0.09
CA PHE A 324 15.01 3.51 -0.79
C PHE A 324 15.43 3.96 -2.18
N ALA A 325 14.81 5.02 -2.72
CA ALA A 325 15.23 5.60 -3.99
C ALA A 325 16.65 6.18 -3.91
N TYR A 326 16.97 6.92 -2.83
CA TYR A 326 18.32 7.42 -2.61
C TYR A 326 19.35 6.28 -2.50
N MET A 327 19.00 5.18 -1.82
CA MET A 327 19.86 4.00 -1.70
C MET A 327 19.93 3.14 -2.98
N ASN A 328 19.35 3.57 -4.09
CA ASN A 328 19.25 2.81 -5.35
C ASN A 328 18.58 1.43 -5.19
N LEU A 329 17.64 1.33 -4.24
CA LEU A 329 16.86 0.10 -4.03
C LEU A 329 15.62 0.05 -4.92
N ILE A 330 14.97 1.18 -5.18
CA ILE A 330 13.76 1.28 -6.02
C ILE A 330 13.93 2.33 -7.13
N GLU A 331 13.13 2.15 -8.19
CA GLU A 331 12.93 3.13 -9.25
C GLU A 331 11.54 3.77 -9.10
N HIS A 332 11.40 5.08 -9.36
CA HIS A 332 10.14 5.81 -9.13
C HIS A 332 9.03 5.56 -10.17
N TRP A 333 9.27 4.74 -11.20
CA TRP A 333 8.40 4.65 -12.38
C TRP A 333 7.31 3.58 -12.32
N GLY A 334 7.16 2.83 -11.22
CA GLY A 334 6.17 1.75 -11.11
C GLY A 334 6.42 0.56 -12.05
N SER A 335 7.59 0.48 -12.66
CA SER A 335 7.96 -0.55 -13.63
C SER A 335 8.29 -1.93 -13.03
N GLY A 336 8.36 -2.05 -11.70
CA GLY A 336 8.79 -3.26 -11.00
C GLY A 336 7.91 -4.47 -11.30
N ILE A 337 6.61 -4.38 -11.02
CA ILE A 337 5.67 -5.51 -11.23
C ILE A 337 5.55 -5.91 -12.70
N PRO A 338 5.36 -4.99 -13.68
CA PRO A 338 5.40 -5.37 -15.10
C PRO A 338 6.67 -6.11 -15.50
N ARG A 339 7.84 -5.63 -15.09
CA ARG A 339 9.14 -6.30 -15.38
C ARG A 339 9.24 -7.70 -14.77
N ILE A 340 8.67 -7.92 -13.57
CA ILE A 340 8.66 -9.24 -12.95
C ILE A 340 7.81 -10.19 -13.78
N ILE A 341 6.60 -9.77 -14.18
CA ILE A 341 5.68 -10.58 -14.97
C ILE A 341 6.31 -10.99 -16.31
N ASP A 342 7.07 -10.10 -16.94
CA ASP A 342 7.73 -10.39 -18.22
C ASP A 342 8.93 -11.34 -18.08
N LYS A 343 9.53 -11.46 -16.87
CA LYS A 343 10.73 -12.27 -16.62
C LYS A 343 10.46 -13.65 -16.03
N VAL A 344 9.28 -13.85 -15.44
CA VAL A 344 8.87 -15.09 -14.75
C VAL A 344 7.75 -15.79 -15.52
#